data_121b531290cec3aabb183d900b348783
#
_entry.id   121b531290cec3aabb183d900b348783
#
_cell.length_a   1.000
_cell.length_b   1.000
_cell.length_c   1.000
_cell.angle_alpha   90.00
_cell.angle_beta   90.00
_cell.angle_gamma   90.00
#
_symmetry.space_group_name_H-M   'P 1'
#
loop_
_entity.id
_entity.type
_entity.pdbx_description
1 polymer ?
#
loop_
_entity_poly.entity_id
_entity_poly.type
_entity_poly.pdbx_seq_one_letter_code
_entity_poly.pdbx_strand_id
1 'polypeptide(L)'
;MAHPPVPSLYPRCKNAKTRQRVCDFSTKYVRKGIVVKKMRIFKSTFNTRPVIENSLKYIRTELPLTISESELEWLITNRITTVIDLRSDGERLQKPCPLLTDPRFDYHAISLTGGEKIPATPADVPLSYIGMVDDKFYRALDILLTAENGVLYFCTAGKDRTGTLTAALLFELGFPRDYIVTDYMKSRESLLPLVPAFLAANPTVDVNVITPHPEYITGFLDWYTVNKRS
;
A
#
# COMPACT_ATOMS: atom_id res chain seq x y z
N MET A 1 -9.94 36.49 22.38
CA MET A 1 -8.92 36.32 21.31
C MET A 1 -9.23 35.02 20.59
N ALA A 2 -9.71 35.12 19.35
CA ALA A 2 -10.08 33.95 18.55
C ALA A 2 -8.81 33.31 17.98
N HIS A 3 -8.64 32.00 18.17
CA HIS A 3 -7.56 31.24 17.53
C HIS A 3 -7.74 31.25 16.00
N PRO A 4 -6.63 31.39 15.24
CA PRO A 4 -6.71 31.31 13.79
C PRO A 4 -7.17 29.90 13.37
N PRO A 5 -7.92 29.79 12.26
CA PRO A 5 -8.39 28.49 11.77
C PRO A 5 -7.20 27.62 11.37
N VAL A 6 -7.20 26.36 11.85
CA VAL A 6 -6.22 25.33 11.45
C VAL A 6 -6.35 25.11 9.95
N PRO A 7 -5.24 25.15 9.18
CA PRO A 7 -5.29 24.88 7.74
C PRO A 7 -5.86 23.47 7.50
N SER A 8 -6.79 23.36 6.56
CA SER A 8 -7.32 22.06 6.13
C SER A 8 -6.17 21.20 5.59
N LEU A 9 -5.86 20.10 6.29
CA LEU A 9 -4.83 19.13 5.94
C LEU A 9 -5.18 18.28 4.70
N TYR A 10 -6.34 18.53 4.08
CA TYR A 10 -6.82 17.73 2.95
C TYR A 10 -6.80 18.53 1.64
N PRO A 11 -6.09 18.04 0.61
CA PRO A 11 -6.12 18.66 -0.70
C PRO A 11 -7.51 18.57 -1.33
N ARG A 12 -7.82 19.51 -2.22
CA ARG A 12 -9.10 19.56 -2.94
C ARG A 12 -9.18 18.43 -3.96
N CYS A 13 -9.89 17.35 -3.63
CA CYS A 13 -10.24 16.33 -4.60
C CYS A 13 -10.99 16.93 -5.79
N LYS A 14 -10.60 16.59 -7.02
CA LYS A 14 -11.22 17.11 -8.25
C LYS A 14 -12.58 16.48 -8.56
N ASN A 15 -12.86 15.28 -8.03
CA ASN A 15 -14.13 14.58 -8.24
C ASN A 15 -15.07 14.77 -7.04
N ALA A 16 -16.26 15.36 -7.28
CA ALA A 16 -17.22 15.71 -6.25
C ALA A 16 -17.74 14.48 -5.46
N LYS A 17 -17.94 13.33 -6.11
CA LYS A 17 -18.42 12.09 -5.45
C LYS A 17 -17.34 11.49 -4.53
N THR A 18 -16.08 11.53 -4.95
CA THR A 18 -14.93 11.08 -4.14
C THR A 18 -14.69 12.04 -2.98
N ARG A 19 -14.87 13.35 -3.22
CA ARG A 19 -14.76 14.42 -2.21
C ARG A 19 -15.75 14.23 -1.07
N GLN A 20 -17.03 13.97 -1.40
CA GLN A 20 -18.07 13.74 -0.40
C GLN A 20 -17.75 12.50 0.44
N ARG A 21 -17.34 11.39 -0.19
CA ARG A 21 -16.99 10.15 0.52
C ARG A 21 -15.77 10.30 1.44
N VAL A 22 -14.72 11.02 1.02
CA VAL A 22 -13.52 11.26 1.84
C VAL A 22 -13.83 12.23 3.00
N CYS A 23 -14.62 13.29 2.77
CA CYS A 23 -15.06 14.21 3.82
C CYS A 23 -15.99 13.54 4.83
N ASP A 24 -16.97 12.74 4.37
CA ASP A 24 -17.88 12.00 5.25
C ASP A 24 -17.13 10.96 6.08
N PHE A 25 -16.11 10.35 5.49
CA PHE A 25 -15.25 9.39 6.17
C PHE A 25 -14.39 10.06 7.25
N SER A 26 -13.76 11.21 6.97
CA SER A 26 -12.93 11.93 7.94
C SER A 26 -13.75 12.43 9.13
N THR A 27 -14.97 12.93 8.90
CA THR A 27 -15.86 13.44 9.94
C THR A 27 -16.39 12.33 10.88
N LYS A 28 -16.52 11.10 10.36
CA LYS A 28 -17.05 9.97 11.13
C LYS A 28 -16.01 9.29 12.02
N TYR A 29 -14.72 9.39 11.69
CA TYR A 29 -13.64 8.67 12.38
C TYR A 29 -12.63 9.56 13.13
N VAL A 30 -12.70 10.90 13.03
CA VAL A 30 -11.83 11.85 13.76
C VAL A 30 -12.35 12.15 15.18
N ARG A 31 -13.35 11.44 15.69
CA ARG A 31 -13.79 11.62 17.09
C ARG A 31 -13.03 10.70 18.03
N LYS A 32 -11.94 11.18 18.57
CA LYS A 32 -11.23 11.01 19.85
C LYS A 32 -9.73 10.99 19.58
N GLY A 33 -9.03 12.01 20.07
CA GLY A 33 -7.57 12.15 20.02
C GLY A 33 -6.86 10.98 20.72
N ILE A 34 -6.63 9.91 19.99
CA ILE A 34 -5.72 8.85 20.35
C ILE A 34 -4.41 9.21 19.66
N VAL A 35 -3.45 9.71 20.42
CA VAL A 35 -2.05 9.74 20.02
C VAL A 35 -1.63 8.28 19.82
N VAL A 36 -1.68 7.81 18.57
CA VAL A 36 -1.22 6.46 18.22
C VAL A 36 0.31 6.48 18.36
N LYS A 37 0.79 6.11 19.56
CA LYS A 37 2.16 5.65 19.74
C LYS A 37 2.46 4.70 18.57
N LYS A 38 3.65 4.78 17.94
CA LYS A 38 4.12 3.97 16.79
C LYS A 38 3.93 2.45 17.09
N MET A 39 2.67 2.00 17.11
CA MET A 39 2.33 0.59 17.36
C MET A 39 2.43 -0.12 16.01
N ARG A 40 3.25 -1.15 15.96
CA ARG A 40 3.12 -2.15 14.90
C ARG A 40 1.69 -2.70 14.97
N ILE A 41 0.91 -2.55 13.92
CA ILE A 41 -0.45 -3.08 13.86
C ILE A 41 -0.40 -4.60 14.03
N PHE A 42 0.54 -5.26 13.35
CA PHE A 42 0.80 -6.69 13.48
C PHE A 42 2.20 -6.95 14.03
N LYS A 43 2.31 -7.95 14.89
CA LYS A 43 3.60 -8.47 15.38
C LYS A 43 4.20 -9.46 14.38
N SER A 44 3.34 -10.14 13.63
CA SER A 44 3.70 -11.15 12.62
C SER A 44 4.29 -10.57 11.34
N THR A 45 4.22 -9.25 11.16
CA THR A 45 4.68 -8.55 9.95
C THR A 45 5.62 -7.40 10.29
N PHE A 46 6.38 -6.91 9.31
CA PHE A 46 7.36 -5.83 9.51
C PHE A 46 7.01 -4.54 8.75
N ASN A 47 6.23 -4.62 7.66
CA ASN A 47 5.92 -3.47 6.79
C ASN A 47 4.43 -3.05 6.87
N THR A 48 3.68 -3.57 7.86
CA THR A 48 2.25 -3.28 8.01
C THR A 48 2.02 -1.90 8.59
N ARG A 49 1.20 -1.10 7.89
CA ARG A 49 0.82 0.25 8.33
C ARG A 49 -0.43 0.78 7.66
N PRO A 50 -1.14 1.73 8.28
CA PRO A 50 -2.12 2.55 7.59
C PRO A 50 -1.43 3.43 6.53
N VAL A 51 -2.08 3.60 5.40
CA VAL A 51 -1.61 4.47 4.31
C VAL A 51 -1.95 5.93 4.57
N ILE A 52 -3.11 6.17 5.17
CA ILE A 52 -3.59 7.50 5.54
C ILE A 52 -3.52 7.63 7.06
N GLU A 53 -2.88 8.69 7.52
CA GLU A 53 -2.75 8.95 8.95
C GLU A 53 -4.12 9.04 9.62
N ASN A 54 -4.23 8.40 10.80
CA ASN A 54 -5.47 8.31 11.59
C ASN A 54 -6.66 7.64 10.87
N SER A 55 -6.42 6.85 9.81
CA SER A 55 -7.44 6.10 9.10
C SER A 55 -7.03 4.64 8.92
N LEU A 56 -7.93 3.71 9.25
CA LEU A 56 -7.75 2.28 9.01
C LEU A 56 -8.38 1.81 7.68
N LYS A 57 -8.80 2.74 6.82
CA LYS A 57 -9.44 2.40 5.55
C LYS A 57 -8.53 1.60 4.63
N TYR A 58 -7.25 1.95 4.58
CA TYR A 58 -6.26 1.31 3.73
C TYR A 58 -5.06 0.88 4.55
N ILE A 59 -4.91 -0.43 4.70
CA ILE A 59 -3.77 -1.04 5.38
C ILE A 59 -2.93 -1.76 4.34
N ARG A 60 -1.67 -1.35 4.20
CA ARG A 60 -0.71 -2.05 3.36
C ARG A 60 0.22 -2.92 4.20
N THR A 61 0.66 -4.04 3.63
CA THR A 61 1.58 -4.97 4.30
C THR A 61 2.43 -5.74 3.29
N GLU A 62 3.38 -6.54 3.77
CA GLU A 62 3.91 -7.72 3.06
C GLU A 62 2.94 -8.90 3.23
N LEU A 63 3.26 -10.04 2.60
CA LEU A 63 2.50 -11.28 2.78
C LEU A 63 2.36 -11.61 4.28
N PRO A 64 1.14 -11.61 4.85
CA PRO A 64 0.92 -11.92 6.27
C PRO A 64 0.88 -13.44 6.50
N LEU A 65 2.02 -14.11 6.24
CA LEU A 65 2.11 -15.58 6.23
C LEU A 65 1.85 -16.22 7.60
N THR A 66 2.22 -15.52 8.67
CA THR A 66 2.13 -16.02 10.05
C THR A 66 1.17 -15.18 10.89
N ILE A 67 0.13 -14.61 10.25
CA ILE A 67 -0.88 -13.81 10.96
C ILE A 67 -1.53 -14.64 12.07
N SER A 68 -1.62 -14.07 13.27
CA SER A 68 -2.21 -14.72 14.44
C SER A 68 -3.72 -14.51 14.48
N GLU A 69 -4.42 -15.38 15.24
CA GLU A 69 -5.88 -15.24 15.44
C GLU A 69 -6.24 -13.87 16.05
N SER A 70 -5.43 -13.37 16.98
CA SER A 70 -5.65 -12.04 17.56
C SER A 70 -5.51 -10.89 16.56
N GLU A 71 -4.67 -11.04 15.54
CA GLU A 71 -4.52 -10.08 14.44
C GLU A 71 -5.68 -10.20 13.44
N LEU A 72 -6.17 -11.42 13.20
CA LEU A 72 -7.39 -11.66 12.41
C LEU A 72 -8.60 -11.01 13.07
N GLU A 73 -8.81 -11.24 14.36
CA GLU A 73 -9.89 -10.62 15.12
C GLU A 73 -9.77 -9.09 15.15
N TRP A 74 -8.53 -8.56 15.18
CA TRP A 74 -8.32 -7.13 15.09
C TRP A 74 -8.77 -6.58 13.72
N LEU A 75 -8.49 -7.27 12.62
CA LEU A 75 -8.97 -6.89 11.28
C LEU A 75 -10.49 -6.84 11.22
N ILE A 76 -11.16 -7.89 11.70
CA ILE A 76 -12.62 -8.00 11.71
C ILE A 76 -13.25 -6.90 12.57
N THR A 77 -12.75 -6.72 13.80
CA THR A 77 -13.25 -5.68 14.73
C THR A 77 -13.13 -4.27 14.15
N ASN A 78 -12.09 -4.03 13.37
CA ASN A 78 -11.89 -2.74 12.68
C ASN A 78 -12.54 -2.68 11.29
N ARG A 79 -13.35 -3.70 10.93
CA ARG A 79 -14.06 -3.79 9.64
C ARG A 79 -13.12 -3.75 8.42
N ILE A 80 -11.94 -4.35 8.54
CA ILE A 80 -10.99 -4.52 7.44
C ILE A 80 -11.21 -5.92 6.89
N THR A 81 -12.17 -6.06 6.00
CA THR A 81 -12.64 -7.37 5.51
C THR A 81 -12.41 -7.58 4.01
N THR A 82 -12.01 -6.56 3.28
CA THR A 82 -11.57 -6.71 1.89
C THR A 82 -10.07 -6.96 1.86
N VAL A 83 -9.63 -7.98 1.14
CA VAL A 83 -8.21 -8.37 1.00
C VAL A 83 -7.82 -8.36 -0.47
N ILE A 84 -6.70 -7.71 -0.83
CA ILE A 84 -6.16 -7.74 -2.18
C ILE A 84 -4.75 -8.34 -2.14
N ASP A 85 -4.58 -9.52 -2.72
CA ASP A 85 -3.28 -10.16 -2.92
C ASP A 85 -2.77 -9.88 -4.35
N LEU A 86 -1.73 -9.05 -4.43
CA LEU A 86 -1.13 -8.60 -5.70
C LEU A 86 -0.08 -9.57 -6.27
N ARG A 87 0.14 -10.70 -5.62
CA ARG A 87 1.15 -11.69 -6.02
C ARG A 87 0.70 -12.49 -7.22
N SER A 88 1.65 -13.04 -7.95
CA SER A 88 1.37 -13.97 -9.05
C SER A 88 0.76 -15.29 -8.55
N ASP A 89 0.14 -16.03 -9.46
CA ASP A 89 -0.43 -17.36 -9.15
C ASP A 89 0.67 -18.31 -8.64
N GLY A 90 1.87 -18.25 -9.23
CA GLY A 90 3.01 -19.04 -8.78
C GLY A 90 3.45 -18.72 -7.36
N GLU A 91 3.52 -17.43 -6.99
CA GLU A 91 3.85 -17.01 -5.63
C GLU A 91 2.79 -17.46 -4.62
N ARG A 92 1.50 -17.41 -5.00
CA ARG A 92 0.39 -17.86 -4.15
C ARG A 92 0.40 -19.38 -3.93
N LEU A 93 0.72 -20.14 -4.96
CA LEU A 93 0.86 -21.60 -4.86
C LEU A 93 2.03 -22.01 -3.94
N GLN A 94 3.16 -21.33 -4.05
CA GLN A 94 4.35 -21.60 -3.23
C GLN A 94 4.14 -21.20 -1.77
N LYS A 95 3.47 -20.09 -1.51
CA LYS A 95 3.24 -19.54 -0.16
C LYS A 95 1.79 -19.06 -0.06
N PRO A 96 0.83 -19.96 0.22
CA PRO A 96 -0.57 -19.59 0.39
C PRO A 96 -0.75 -18.57 1.52
N CYS A 97 -1.61 -17.57 1.30
CA CYS A 97 -1.98 -16.63 2.35
C CYS A 97 -3.07 -17.26 3.24
N PRO A 98 -2.94 -17.24 4.57
CA PRO A 98 -3.97 -17.78 5.48
C PRO A 98 -5.36 -17.13 5.29
N LEU A 99 -5.41 -15.87 4.85
CA LEU A 99 -6.66 -15.14 4.60
C LEU A 99 -7.44 -15.67 3.39
N LEU A 100 -6.80 -16.42 2.48
CA LEU A 100 -7.42 -16.92 1.25
C LEU A 100 -8.62 -17.84 1.52
N THR A 101 -8.55 -18.63 2.57
CA THR A 101 -9.57 -19.65 2.92
C THR A 101 -10.47 -19.23 4.08
N ASP A 102 -10.26 -18.05 4.63
CA ASP A 102 -11.07 -17.53 5.74
C ASP A 102 -12.33 -16.82 5.20
N PRO A 103 -13.54 -17.37 5.42
CA PRO A 103 -14.78 -16.83 4.85
C PRO A 103 -15.17 -15.46 5.42
N ARG A 104 -14.49 -14.97 6.43
CA ARG A 104 -14.71 -13.62 6.99
C ARG A 104 -14.18 -12.51 6.08
N PHE A 105 -13.36 -12.86 5.07
CA PHE A 105 -12.72 -11.91 4.17
C PHE A 105 -13.21 -12.06 2.73
N ASP A 106 -13.48 -10.92 2.09
CA ASP A 106 -13.66 -10.82 0.64
C ASP A 106 -12.27 -10.72 -0.02
N TYR A 107 -11.78 -11.89 -0.49
CA TYR A 107 -10.41 -12.04 -0.96
C TYR A 107 -10.29 -11.94 -2.47
N HIS A 108 -9.54 -10.95 -2.94
CA HIS A 108 -9.27 -10.68 -4.34
C HIS A 108 -7.82 -11.05 -4.70
N ALA A 109 -7.65 -12.14 -5.44
CA ALA A 109 -6.37 -12.52 -6.03
C ALA A 109 -6.17 -11.77 -7.37
N ILE A 110 -5.30 -10.76 -7.38
CA ILE A 110 -5.04 -9.93 -8.56
C ILE A 110 -3.55 -9.92 -8.86
N SER A 111 -3.10 -10.79 -9.79
CA SER A 111 -1.70 -10.90 -10.17
C SER A 111 -1.24 -9.66 -10.93
N LEU A 112 -0.62 -8.70 -10.25
CA LEU A 112 0.04 -7.59 -10.94
C LEU A 112 1.32 -8.08 -11.62
N THR A 113 1.52 -7.61 -12.85
CA THR A 113 2.75 -7.83 -13.60
C THR A 113 3.93 -7.19 -12.88
N GLY A 114 5.11 -7.78 -12.96
CA GLY A 114 6.31 -7.28 -12.29
C GLY A 114 6.49 -7.83 -10.86
N GLY A 115 7.71 -7.75 -10.36
CA GLY A 115 8.12 -8.33 -9.07
C GLY A 115 8.53 -9.79 -9.14
N GLU A 116 8.33 -10.47 -10.27
CA GLU A 116 8.88 -11.81 -10.54
C GLU A 116 10.34 -11.73 -10.98
N LYS A 117 10.73 -10.64 -11.64
CA LYS A 117 12.11 -10.35 -12.02
C LYS A 117 12.61 -9.12 -11.28
N ILE A 118 13.75 -9.28 -10.64
CA ILE A 118 14.47 -8.15 -10.04
C ILE A 118 15.00 -7.28 -11.19
N PRO A 119 14.73 -5.96 -11.21
CA PRO A 119 15.35 -5.06 -12.19
C PRO A 119 16.87 -5.18 -12.21
N ALA A 120 17.48 -5.05 -13.37
CA ALA A 120 18.93 -5.22 -13.51
C ALA A 120 19.72 -4.06 -12.88
N THR A 121 19.18 -2.84 -12.99
CA THR A 121 19.81 -1.62 -12.47
C THR A 121 18.80 -0.74 -11.71
N PRO A 122 19.29 0.17 -10.87
CA PRO A 122 18.41 1.17 -10.22
C PRO A 122 17.56 1.99 -11.18
N ALA A 123 18.07 2.29 -12.39
CA ALA A 123 17.34 3.05 -13.42
C ALA A 123 16.14 2.27 -13.99
N ASP A 124 16.17 0.94 -13.94
CA ASP A 124 15.10 0.08 -14.43
C ASP A 124 13.92 -0.01 -13.43
N VAL A 125 14.11 0.38 -12.17
CA VAL A 125 13.08 0.23 -11.14
C VAL A 125 11.83 1.08 -11.46
N PRO A 126 11.92 2.39 -11.80
CA PRO A 126 10.74 3.16 -12.19
C PRO A 126 10.05 2.58 -13.44
N LEU A 127 10.81 2.07 -14.39
CA LEU A 127 10.26 1.43 -15.60
C LEU A 127 9.48 0.16 -15.26
N SER A 128 9.98 -0.63 -14.30
CA SER A 128 9.26 -1.80 -13.82
C SER A 128 7.93 -1.43 -13.15
N TYR A 129 7.85 -0.29 -12.46
CA TYR A 129 6.61 0.22 -11.84
C TYR A 129 5.61 0.69 -12.90
N ILE A 130 6.08 1.37 -13.94
CA ILE A 130 5.26 1.77 -15.09
C ILE A 130 4.68 0.53 -15.78
N GLY A 131 5.48 -0.50 -15.97
CA GLY A 131 5.06 -1.77 -16.58
C GLY A 131 4.01 -2.56 -15.78
N MET A 132 3.74 -2.19 -14.52
CA MET A 132 2.65 -2.78 -13.71
C MET A 132 1.27 -2.23 -14.06
N VAL A 133 1.19 -1.08 -14.76
CA VAL A 133 -0.08 -0.38 -15.02
C VAL A 133 -0.79 -1.00 -16.23
N ASP A 134 -1.61 -1.97 -15.95
CA ASP A 134 -2.47 -2.69 -16.89
C ASP A 134 -3.93 -2.73 -16.35
N ASP A 135 -4.79 -3.47 -17.02
CA ASP A 135 -6.19 -3.63 -16.59
C ASP A 135 -6.33 -4.24 -15.19
N LYS A 136 -5.41 -5.13 -14.78
CA LYS A 136 -5.41 -5.73 -13.46
C LYS A 136 -5.02 -4.71 -12.39
N PHE A 137 -4.07 -3.83 -12.70
CA PHE A 137 -3.70 -2.72 -11.84
C PHE A 137 -4.89 -1.80 -11.57
N TYR A 138 -5.60 -1.39 -12.64
CA TYR A 138 -6.79 -0.56 -12.50
C TYR A 138 -7.91 -1.28 -11.76
N ARG A 139 -8.11 -2.58 -11.98
CA ARG A 139 -9.07 -3.37 -11.20
C ARG A 139 -8.73 -3.36 -9.71
N ALA A 140 -7.46 -3.52 -9.33
CA ALA A 140 -7.05 -3.44 -7.93
C ALA A 140 -7.28 -2.03 -7.35
N LEU A 141 -6.97 -1.00 -8.13
CA LEU A 141 -7.21 0.39 -7.75
C LEU A 141 -8.70 0.70 -7.58
N ASP A 142 -9.55 0.20 -8.48
CA ASP A 142 -11.00 0.38 -8.40
C ASP A 142 -11.58 -0.26 -7.13
N ILE A 143 -11.11 -1.47 -6.76
CA ILE A 143 -11.52 -2.10 -5.49
C ILE A 143 -11.11 -1.22 -4.30
N LEU A 144 -9.87 -0.69 -4.28
CA LEU A 144 -9.45 0.24 -3.22
C LEU A 144 -10.36 1.46 -3.13
N LEU A 145 -10.71 2.06 -4.27
CA LEU A 145 -11.50 3.28 -4.31
C LEU A 145 -12.98 3.06 -3.97
N THR A 146 -13.52 1.87 -4.23
CA THR A 146 -14.96 1.58 -4.12
C THR A 146 -15.34 0.69 -2.94
N ALA A 147 -14.40 -0.04 -2.33
CA ALA A 147 -14.67 -0.90 -1.18
C ALA A 147 -15.43 -0.16 -0.07
N GLU A 148 -16.47 -0.76 0.46
CA GLU A 148 -17.24 -0.18 1.58
C GLU A 148 -16.48 -0.31 2.90
N ASN A 149 -15.89 -1.47 3.15
CA ASN A 149 -15.10 -1.78 4.33
C ASN A 149 -13.63 -1.36 4.17
N GLY A 150 -12.84 -1.51 5.23
CA GLY A 150 -11.40 -1.34 5.19
C GLY A 150 -10.75 -2.40 4.30
N VAL A 151 -9.62 -2.04 3.69
CA VAL A 151 -8.89 -2.92 2.76
C VAL A 151 -7.49 -3.20 3.28
N LEU A 152 -7.16 -4.49 3.40
CA LEU A 152 -5.79 -4.98 3.56
C LEU A 152 -5.24 -5.38 2.19
N TYR A 153 -4.10 -4.86 1.77
CA TYR A 153 -3.52 -5.23 0.49
C TYR A 153 -2.00 -5.39 0.55
N PHE A 154 -1.49 -6.33 -0.23
CA PHE A 154 -0.10 -6.75 -0.13
C PHE A 154 0.44 -7.38 -1.41
N CYS A 155 1.76 -7.45 -1.49
CA CYS A 155 2.52 -8.35 -2.35
C CYS A 155 3.49 -9.16 -1.46
N THR A 156 4.57 -9.69 -2.01
CA THR A 156 5.51 -10.50 -1.22
C THR A 156 6.22 -9.69 -0.13
N ALA A 157 6.85 -8.55 -0.47
CA ALA A 157 7.58 -7.68 0.48
C ALA A 157 6.80 -6.41 0.86
N GLY A 158 5.63 -6.15 0.26
CA GLY A 158 4.88 -4.93 0.49
C GLY A 158 5.56 -3.65 -0.03
N LYS A 159 6.56 -3.77 -0.90
CA LYS A 159 7.36 -2.64 -1.42
C LYS A 159 6.91 -2.21 -2.81
N ASP A 160 7.20 -3.01 -3.85
CA ASP A 160 7.08 -2.61 -5.24
C ASP A 160 5.63 -2.55 -5.72
N ARG A 161 4.97 -3.68 -5.97
CA ARG A 161 3.56 -3.76 -6.41
C ARG A 161 2.63 -3.02 -5.46
N THR A 162 2.78 -3.27 -4.17
CA THR A 162 2.01 -2.58 -3.11
C THR A 162 2.32 -1.09 -3.08
N GLY A 163 3.57 -0.69 -3.21
CA GLY A 163 3.99 0.72 -3.21
C GLY A 163 3.49 1.48 -4.42
N THR A 164 3.57 0.89 -5.61
CA THR A 164 3.08 1.49 -6.86
C THR A 164 1.57 1.67 -6.82
N LEU A 165 0.83 0.66 -6.38
CA LEU A 165 -0.63 0.76 -6.21
C LEU A 165 -1.02 1.79 -5.14
N THR A 166 -0.26 1.87 -4.03
CA THR A 166 -0.46 2.91 -3.00
C THR A 166 -0.23 4.31 -3.57
N ALA A 167 0.81 4.49 -4.38
CA ALA A 167 1.10 5.78 -4.99
C ALA A 167 -0.04 6.25 -5.92
N ALA A 168 -0.56 5.35 -6.74
CA ALA A 168 -1.73 5.62 -7.58
C ALA A 168 -2.98 5.95 -6.73
N LEU A 169 -3.28 5.15 -5.70
CA LEU A 169 -4.39 5.40 -4.77
C LEU A 169 -4.30 6.80 -4.14
N LEU A 170 -3.16 7.14 -3.56
CA LEU A 170 -2.98 8.43 -2.91
C LEU A 170 -3.06 9.59 -3.91
N PHE A 171 -2.55 9.39 -5.12
CA PHE A 171 -2.67 10.36 -6.20
C PHE A 171 -4.14 10.60 -6.59
N GLU A 172 -4.94 9.54 -6.78
CA GLU A 172 -6.38 9.66 -7.10
C GLU A 172 -7.19 10.28 -5.96
N LEU A 173 -6.78 10.06 -4.71
CA LEU A 173 -7.36 10.71 -3.54
C LEU A 173 -6.91 12.18 -3.38
N GLY A 174 -5.98 12.66 -4.21
CA GLY A 174 -5.52 14.05 -4.24
C GLY A 174 -4.47 14.40 -3.19
N PHE A 175 -3.76 13.39 -2.65
CA PHE A 175 -2.64 13.65 -1.74
C PHE A 175 -1.45 14.30 -2.46
N PRO A 176 -0.70 15.19 -1.80
CA PRO A 176 0.46 15.84 -2.40
C PRO A 176 1.59 14.81 -2.62
N ARG A 177 2.43 15.10 -3.59
CA ARG A 177 3.51 14.20 -4.04
C ARG A 177 4.49 13.84 -2.92
N ASP A 178 4.84 14.79 -2.08
CA ASP A 178 5.74 14.58 -0.93
C ASP A 178 5.16 13.59 0.09
N TYR A 179 3.84 13.62 0.31
CA TYR A 179 3.16 12.63 1.14
C TYR A 179 3.29 11.22 0.55
N ILE A 180 3.07 11.08 -0.77
CA ILE A 180 3.16 9.79 -1.48
C ILE A 180 4.58 9.23 -1.40
N VAL A 181 5.59 10.07 -1.66
CA VAL A 181 7.00 9.69 -1.55
C VAL A 181 7.35 9.29 -0.11
N THR A 182 6.87 10.04 0.87
CA THR A 182 7.09 9.74 2.29
C THR A 182 6.50 8.39 2.68
N ASP A 183 5.27 8.06 2.24
CA ASP A 183 4.70 6.73 2.52
C ASP A 183 5.52 5.62 1.86
N TYR A 184 5.92 5.78 0.60
CA TYR A 184 6.76 4.79 -0.08
C TYR A 184 8.07 4.54 0.67
N MET A 185 8.74 5.61 1.12
CA MET A 185 10.02 5.55 1.83
C MET A 185 9.94 4.89 3.21
N LYS A 186 8.77 4.86 3.86
CA LYS A 186 8.58 4.11 5.12
C LYS A 186 8.91 2.62 4.98
N SER A 187 8.77 2.05 3.78
CA SER A 187 9.15 0.65 3.52
C SER A 187 10.66 0.41 3.63
N ARG A 188 11.50 1.46 3.47
CA ARG A 188 12.96 1.32 3.60
C ARG A 188 13.36 0.86 5.00
N GLU A 189 12.85 1.54 6.04
CA GLU A 189 13.15 1.19 7.42
C GLU A 189 12.73 -0.24 7.76
N SER A 190 11.60 -0.68 7.21
CA SER A 190 11.06 -2.02 7.44
C SER A 190 11.88 -3.11 6.75
N LEU A 191 12.45 -2.83 5.57
CA LEU A 191 13.15 -3.81 4.74
C LEU A 191 14.66 -3.89 5.04
N LEU A 192 15.29 -2.80 5.48
CA LEU A 192 16.73 -2.77 5.75
C LEU A 192 17.24 -3.94 6.60
N PRO A 193 16.56 -4.39 7.66
CA PRO A 193 17.02 -5.54 8.44
C PRO A 193 17.05 -6.87 7.68
N LEU A 194 16.29 -6.98 6.57
CA LEU A 194 16.17 -8.19 5.76
C LEU A 194 17.19 -8.23 4.61
N VAL A 195 17.76 -7.07 4.26
CA VAL A 195 18.68 -6.91 3.12
C VAL A 195 19.90 -7.82 3.21
N PRO A 196 20.61 -7.96 4.36
CA PRO A 196 21.79 -8.82 4.41
C PRO A 196 21.50 -10.29 4.08
N ALA A 197 20.40 -10.83 4.61
CA ALA A 197 19.99 -12.21 4.32
C ALA A 197 19.58 -12.39 2.85
N PHE A 198 18.90 -11.39 2.28
CA PHE A 198 18.52 -11.41 0.87
C PHE A 198 19.75 -11.40 -0.05
N LEU A 199 20.72 -10.53 0.19
CA LEU A 199 21.96 -10.43 -0.60
C LEU A 199 22.84 -11.67 -0.46
N ALA A 200 22.86 -12.31 0.72
CA ALA A 200 23.55 -13.58 0.89
C ALA A 200 23.01 -14.69 -0.02
N ALA A 201 21.69 -14.70 -0.24
CA ALA A 201 21.04 -15.63 -1.17
C ALA A 201 21.10 -15.17 -2.64
N ASN A 202 21.36 -13.89 -2.90
CA ASN A 202 21.35 -13.26 -4.24
C ASN A 202 22.55 -12.32 -4.40
N PRO A 203 23.78 -12.83 -4.45
CA PRO A 203 25.01 -12.04 -4.34
C PRO A 203 25.28 -11.09 -5.52
N THR A 204 24.60 -11.28 -6.65
CA THR A 204 24.74 -10.43 -7.85
C THR A 204 23.74 -9.27 -7.90
N VAL A 205 22.81 -9.20 -6.94
CA VAL A 205 21.78 -8.15 -6.93
C VAL A 205 22.34 -6.87 -6.32
N ASP A 206 22.15 -5.74 -7.02
CA ASP A 206 22.47 -4.42 -6.48
C ASP A 206 21.51 -4.08 -5.32
N VAL A 207 22.07 -3.75 -4.17
CA VAL A 207 21.34 -3.37 -2.97
C VAL A 207 20.38 -2.19 -3.22
N ASN A 208 20.75 -1.27 -4.11
CA ASN A 208 19.91 -0.13 -4.44
C ASN A 208 18.62 -0.56 -5.16
N VAL A 209 18.64 -1.61 -5.97
CA VAL A 209 17.44 -2.12 -6.65
C VAL A 209 16.40 -2.66 -5.67
N ILE A 210 16.85 -3.28 -4.58
CA ILE A 210 15.96 -3.91 -3.60
C ILE A 210 15.58 -2.99 -2.45
N THR A 211 16.23 -1.85 -2.30
CA THR A 211 15.91 -0.84 -1.28
C THR A 211 15.10 0.31 -1.89
N PRO A 212 14.09 0.85 -1.19
CA PRO A 212 13.37 2.03 -1.67
C PRO A 212 14.26 3.27 -1.80
N HIS A 213 14.11 3.98 -2.92
CA HIS A 213 14.69 5.30 -3.15
C HIS A 213 13.61 6.25 -3.68
N PRO A 214 13.63 7.54 -3.31
CA PRO A 214 12.59 8.50 -3.71
C PRO A 214 12.39 8.55 -5.23
N GLU A 215 13.48 8.43 -6.00
CA GLU A 215 13.51 8.52 -7.46
C GLU A 215 12.62 7.46 -8.13
N TYR A 216 12.47 6.29 -7.50
CA TYR A 216 11.70 5.19 -8.08
C TYR A 216 10.21 5.52 -8.15
N ILE A 217 9.66 5.98 -7.03
CA ILE A 217 8.23 6.31 -7.00
C ILE A 217 7.95 7.66 -7.65
N THR A 218 8.92 8.60 -7.65
CA THR A 218 8.76 9.87 -8.36
C THR A 218 8.76 9.67 -9.86
N GLY A 219 9.62 8.81 -10.41
CA GLY A 219 9.61 8.46 -11.83
C GLY A 219 8.29 7.80 -12.26
N PHE A 220 7.73 6.92 -11.44
CA PHE A 220 6.40 6.38 -11.67
C PHE A 220 5.33 7.48 -11.66
N LEU A 221 5.32 8.38 -10.69
CA LEU A 221 4.33 9.45 -10.57
C LEU A 221 4.39 10.44 -11.74
N ASP A 222 5.57 10.75 -12.25
CA ASP A 222 5.74 11.61 -13.43
C ASP A 222 5.02 11.02 -14.63
N TRP A 223 5.21 9.72 -14.87
CA TRP A 223 4.54 9.01 -15.92
C TRP A 223 3.03 8.87 -15.67
N TYR A 224 2.63 8.47 -14.45
CA TYR A 224 1.23 8.21 -14.10
C TYR A 224 0.35 9.45 -14.22
N THR A 225 0.88 10.62 -13.85
CA THR A 225 0.16 11.90 -13.94
C THR A 225 -0.31 12.22 -15.36
N VAL A 226 0.46 11.81 -16.36
CA VAL A 226 0.17 12.10 -17.77
C VAL A 226 -0.60 10.96 -18.46
N ASN A 227 -0.36 9.71 -18.07
CA ASN A 227 -0.78 8.53 -18.81
C ASN A 227 -1.90 7.72 -18.13
N LYS A 228 -2.35 8.11 -16.94
CA LYS A 228 -3.42 7.39 -16.24
C LYS A 228 -4.72 7.40 -17.03
N ARG A 229 -5.57 6.41 -16.82
CA ARG A 229 -6.95 6.40 -17.36
C ARG A 229 -7.71 7.67 -16.94
N SER A 230 -8.44 8.23 -17.89
CA SER A 230 -9.33 9.40 -17.70
C SER A 230 -10.58 9.00 -16.93
#